data_8db6c2142e084ab7c18c03118f0db3a3
#
_entry.id   8db6c2142e084ab7c18c03118f0db3a3
#
_cell.length_a   1.000
_cell.length_b   1.000
_cell.length_c   1.000
_cell.angle_alpha   90.00
_cell.angle_beta   90.00
_cell.angle_gamma   90.00
#
_symmetry.space_group_name_H-M   'P 1'
#
loop_
_entity.id
_entity.type
_entity.pdbx_description
1 polymer ?
#
loop_
_entity_poly.entity_id
_entity_poly.type
_entity_poly.pdbx_seq_one_letter_code
_entity_poly.pdbx_strand_id
1 'polypeptide(L)'
;MIAIIKYNAGNVQSVQYALQRIGAEAVVTDDELVIRAADKVIFPGVGHAQSAMQYLREKKLDQLLVSLQQPVLGICLGLQLMCKHSEEGNTDCLGIFDTEVKLFSSAELKVPQIGWNNIYGYKSALFNQLPEQAFMYTVHSYYAALCNETVASTDYILPFSAALQKDNFYAVQFHPEKSGTAGETILKNFIQL
;
A
#
# COMPACT_ATOMS: atom_id res chain seq x y z
N MET A 1 -1.50 -2.92 19.39
CA MET A 1 -2.64 -2.20 18.71
C MET A 1 -2.17 -1.69 17.35
N ILE A 2 -3.01 -1.82 16.31
CA ILE A 2 -2.72 -1.32 14.95
C ILE A 2 -3.56 -0.07 14.70
N ALA A 3 -2.94 1.02 14.23
CA ALA A 3 -3.67 2.18 13.75
C ALA A 3 -3.90 2.08 12.23
N ILE A 4 -5.15 2.27 11.79
CA ILE A 4 -5.50 2.42 10.38
C ILE A 4 -5.74 3.91 10.15
N ILE A 5 -4.97 4.52 9.25
CA ILE A 5 -5.08 5.95 8.95
C ILE A 5 -6.43 6.26 8.34
N LYS A 6 -7.17 7.15 9.01
CA LYS A 6 -8.45 7.69 8.54
C LYS A 6 -8.21 8.97 7.74
N TYR A 7 -8.55 8.93 6.47
CA TYR A 7 -8.56 10.09 5.60
C TYR A 7 -9.66 9.94 4.54
N ASN A 8 -9.76 10.86 3.58
CA ASN A 8 -10.83 10.87 2.59
C ASN A 8 -10.74 9.78 1.49
N ALA A 9 -9.83 8.82 1.63
CA ALA A 9 -9.71 7.67 0.73
C ALA A 9 -10.34 6.42 1.38
N GLY A 10 -11.23 5.78 0.66
CA GLY A 10 -12.06 4.68 1.16
C GLY A 10 -11.33 3.35 1.38
N ASN A 11 -12.10 2.30 1.68
CA ASN A 11 -11.70 0.91 1.93
C ASN A 11 -11.11 0.61 3.32
N VAL A 12 -11.13 1.57 4.24
CA VAL A 12 -10.69 1.38 5.64
C VAL A 12 -11.41 0.21 6.30
N GLN A 13 -12.72 0.08 6.08
CA GLN A 13 -13.55 -0.95 6.68
C GLN A 13 -13.18 -2.36 6.25
N SER A 14 -12.84 -2.56 4.96
CA SER A 14 -12.40 -3.86 4.46
C SER A 14 -11.08 -4.31 5.09
N VAL A 15 -10.15 -3.38 5.31
CA VAL A 15 -8.88 -3.64 6.01
C VAL A 15 -9.16 -3.98 7.47
N GLN A 16 -10.02 -3.23 8.14
CA GLN A 16 -10.40 -3.49 9.54
C GLN A 16 -11.02 -4.89 9.71
N TYR A 17 -11.93 -5.28 8.82
CA TYR A 17 -12.52 -6.62 8.84
C TYR A 17 -11.50 -7.72 8.56
N ALA A 18 -10.55 -7.49 7.65
CA ALA A 18 -9.49 -8.45 7.38
C ALA A 18 -8.58 -8.67 8.60
N LEU A 19 -8.22 -7.59 9.31
CA LEU A 19 -7.47 -7.67 10.56
C LEU A 19 -8.25 -8.40 11.66
N GLN A 20 -9.54 -8.10 11.80
CA GLN A 20 -10.41 -8.77 12.77
C GLN A 20 -10.50 -10.30 12.52
N ARG A 21 -10.61 -10.73 11.24
CA ARG A 21 -10.63 -12.17 10.89
C ARG A 21 -9.37 -12.90 11.31
N ILE A 22 -8.22 -12.25 11.36
CA ILE A 22 -6.95 -12.83 11.80
C ILE A 22 -6.65 -12.56 13.27
N GLY A 23 -7.63 -12.05 14.04
CA GLY A 23 -7.51 -11.82 15.47
C GLY A 23 -6.71 -10.60 15.89
N ALA A 24 -6.49 -9.64 14.99
CA ALA A 24 -5.75 -8.41 15.27
C ALA A 24 -6.69 -7.25 15.64
N GLU A 25 -6.35 -6.55 16.73
CA GLU A 25 -7.05 -5.34 17.14
C GLU A 25 -6.55 -4.12 16.36
N ALA A 26 -7.47 -3.39 15.74
CA ALA A 26 -7.16 -2.20 14.97
C ALA A 26 -8.14 -1.07 15.26
N VAL A 27 -7.62 0.16 15.32
CA VAL A 27 -8.39 1.40 15.47
C VAL A 27 -8.25 2.26 14.22
N VAL A 28 -9.37 2.79 13.73
CA VAL A 28 -9.40 3.73 12.61
C VAL A 28 -9.33 5.14 13.17
N THR A 29 -8.29 5.90 12.84
CA THR A 29 -8.04 7.21 13.46
C THR A 29 -7.24 8.15 12.55
N ASP A 30 -7.45 9.46 12.75
CA ASP A 30 -6.63 10.56 12.25
C ASP A 30 -5.96 11.34 13.41
N ASP A 31 -6.09 10.84 14.64
CA ASP A 31 -5.45 11.43 15.82
C ASP A 31 -3.96 11.08 15.85
N GLU A 32 -3.11 12.10 15.84
CA GLU A 32 -1.66 11.95 15.85
C GLU A 32 -1.14 11.17 17.06
N LEU A 33 -1.71 11.42 18.25
CA LEU A 33 -1.25 10.77 19.49
C LEU A 33 -1.55 9.26 19.45
N VAL A 34 -2.70 8.88 18.93
CA VAL A 34 -3.09 7.47 18.77
C VAL A 34 -2.22 6.79 17.73
N ILE A 35 -1.95 7.47 16.59
CA ILE A 35 -1.11 6.94 15.52
C ILE A 35 0.33 6.71 16.01
N ARG A 36 0.92 7.68 16.72
CA ARG A 36 2.28 7.56 17.27
C ARG A 36 2.40 6.48 18.35
N ALA A 37 1.34 6.27 19.13
CA ALA A 37 1.31 5.25 20.20
C ALA A 37 1.02 3.83 19.69
N ALA A 38 0.64 3.67 18.42
CA ALA A 38 0.35 2.37 17.83
C ALA A 38 1.65 1.57 17.59
N ASP A 39 1.59 0.24 17.78
CA ASP A 39 2.72 -0.65 17.49
C ASP A 39 2.99 -0.73 15.99
N LYS A 40 1.96 -0.59 15.18
CA LYS A 40 2.00 -0.64 13.71
C LYS A 40 0.95 0.28 13.10
N VAL A 41 1.23 0.74 11.88
CA VAL A 41 0.32 1.63 11.15
C VAL A 41 0.00 1.03 9.79
N ILE A 42 -1.27 1.05 9.40
CA ILE A 42 -1.71 0.73 8.05
C ILE A 42 -2.22 2.01 7.39
N PHE A 43 -1.70 2.30 6.22
CA PHE A 43 -2.06 3.43 5.38
C PHE A 43 -2.76 2.91 4.12
N PRO A 44 -4.07 2.59 4.20
CA PRO A 44 -4.83 2.09 3.06
C PRO A 44 -5.23 3.25 2.17
N GLY A 45 -5.62 2.97 0.93
CA GLY A 45 -6.25 4.00 0.11
C GLY A 45 -6.85 3.47 -1.17
N VAL A 46 -7.95 4.11 -1.56
CA VAL A 46 -8.56 4.06 -2.88
C VAL A 46 -9.02 5.46 -3.25
N GLY A 47 -9.03 5.81 -4.53
CA GLY A 47 -9.45 7.13 -4.99
C GLY A 47 -8.34 7.81 -5.78
N HIS A 48 -8.20 9.14 -5.65
CA HIS A 48 -7.36 9.97 -6.49
C HIS A 48 -6.20 10.58 -5.69
N ALA A 49 -4.96 10.47 -6.21
CA ALA A 49 -3.75 10.88 -5.51
C ALA A 49 -3.77 12.36 -5.08
N GLN A 50 -4.17 13.27 -5.98
CA GLN A 50 -4.17 14.71 -5.70
C GLN A 50 -5.09 15.07 -4.52
N SER A 51 -6.34 14.58 -4.52
CA SER A 51 -7.29 14.87 -3.44
C SER A 51 -6.86 14.23 -2.12
N ALA A 52 -6.24 13.05 -2.17
CA ALA A 52 -5.70 12.38 -1.00
C ALA A 52 -4.53 13.18 -0.40
N MET A 53 -3.54 13.59 -1.21
CA MET A 53 -2.41 14.41 -0.74
C MET A 53 -2.84 15.79 -0.22
N GLN A 54 -3.84 16.42 -0.85
CA GLN A 54 -4.40 17.67 -0.34
C GLN A 54 -4.94 17.48 1.08
N TYR A 55 -5.76 16.45 1.31
CA TYR A 55 -6.31 16.15 2.64
C TYR A 55 -5.21 15.86 3.66
N LEU A 56 -4.21 15.04 3.30
CA LEU A 56 -3.10 14.71 4.18
C LEU A 56 -2.34 15.97 4.62
N ARG A 57 -2.06 16.90 3.70
CA ARG A 57 -1.41 18.19 4.00
C ARG A 57 -2.25 19.10 4.87
N GLU A 58 -3.55 19.23 4.60
CA GLU A 58 -4.48 20.02 5.41
C GLU A 58 -4.54 19.53 6.86
N LYS A 59 -4.42 18.22 7.06
CA LYS A 59 -4.42 17.57 8.39
C LYS A 59 -3.04 17.36 8.98
N LYS A 60 -1.97 17.75 8.28
CA LYS A 60 -0.55 17.49 8.65
C LYS A 60 -0.21 16.00 8.80
N LEU A 61 -1.03 15.13 8.25
CA LEU A 61 -0.80 13.68 8.25
C LEU A 61 0.37 13.30 7.33
N ASP A 62 0.68 14.11 6.33
CA ASP A 62 1.85 13.95 5.46
C ASP A 62 3.16 14.00 6.27
N GLN A 63 3.31 15.01 7.13
CA GLN A 63 4.48 15.16 8.01
C GLN A 63 4.52 14.07 9.09
N LEU A 64 3.35 13.71 9.64
CA LEU A 64 3.24 12.63 10.60
C LEU A 64 3.72 11.31 10.00
N LEU A 65 3.17 10.90 8.86
CA LEU A 65 3.45 9.61 8.22
C LEU A 65 4.96 9.41 7.97
N VAL A 66 5.65 10.40 7.41
CA VAL A 66 7.09 10.29 7.13
C VAL A 66 7.97 10.27 8.37
N SER A 67 7.44 10.70 9.52
CA SER A 67 8.15 10.73 10.81
C SER A 67 8.00 9.48 11.66
N LEU A 68 7.13 8.54 11.25
CA LEU A 68 6.84 7.32 12.01
C LEU A 68 8.07 6.39 12.05
N GLN A 69 8.29 5.76 13.18
CA GLN A 69 9.42 4.83 13.40
C GLN A 69 8.96 3.36 13.49
N GLN A 70 7.69 3.13 13.86
CA GLN A 70 7.09 1.80 13.86
C GLN A 70 6.79 1.34 12.44
N PRO A 71 6.60 0.02 12.20
CA PRO A 71 6.28 -0.49 10.86
C PRO A 71 5.00 0.15 10.29
N VAL A 72 5.09 0.61 9.05
CA VAL A 72 3.98 1.21 8.29
C VAL A 72 3.73 0.40 7.02
N LEU A 73 2.48 0.01 6.76
CA LEU A 73 2.07 -0.69 5.54
C LEU A 73 1.15 0.18 4.68
N GLY A 74 1.65 0.64 3.54
CA GLY A 74 0.85 1.27 2.49
C GLY A 74 0.11 0.23 1.63
N ILE A 75 -1.20 0.44 1.36
CA ILE A 75 -2.00 -0.47 0.52
C ILE A 75 -2.59 0.30 -0.65
N CYS A 76 -2.34 -0.18 -1.88
CA CYS A 76 -2.83 0.34 -3.15
C CYS A 76 -2.50 1.83 -3.33
N LEU A 77 -3.46 2.75 -3.23
CA LEU A 77 -3.19 4.20 -3.25
C LEU A 77 -2.19 4.60 -2.14
N GLY A 78 -2.22 3.93 -0.98
CA GLY A 78 -1.24 4.15 0.08
C GLY A 78 0.21 3.90 -0.36
N LEU A 79 0.47 2.84 -1.14
CA LEU A 79 1.77 2.62 -1.79
C LEU A 79 2.12 3.80 -2.70
N GLN A 80 1.19 4.21 -3.56
CA GLN A 80 1.42 5.26 -4.55
C GLN A 80 1.72 6.61 -3.89
N LEU A 81 1.01 6.95 -2.80
CA LEU A 81 1.26 8.17 -2.03
C LEU A 81 2.58 8.14 -1.26
N MET A 82 3.14 6.96 -0.96
CA MET A 82 4.48 6.84 -0.36
C MET A 82 5.61 7.01 -1.37
N CYS A 83 5.35 6.96 -2.68
CA CYS A 83 6.31 7.27 -3.73
C CYS A 83 6.63 8.76 -3.77
N LYS A 84 7.53 9.17 -4.67
CA LYS A 84 7.98 10.56 -4.81
C LYS A 84 6.97 11.44 -5.53
N HIS A 85 6.43 10.94 -6.62
CA HIS A 85 5.51 11.67 -7.50
C HIS A 85 4.54 10.71 -8.17
N SER A 86 3.34 11.20 -8.47
CA SER A 86 2.32 10.48 -9.23
C SER A 86 1.85 11.30 -10.42
N GLU A 87 1.78 10.65 -11.59
CA GLU A 87 1.16 11.23 -12.78
C GLU A 87 -0.35 11.51 -12.57
N GLU A 88 -0.98 10.84 -11.58
CA GLU A 88 -2.37 11.08 -11.23
C GLU A 88 -2.55 12.48 -10.61
N GLY A 89 -3.08 13.39 -11.42
CA GLY A 89 -3.23 14.80 -11.04
C GLY A 89 -1.90 15.55 -10.90
N ASN A 90 -0.80 15.03 -11.48
CA ASN A 90 0.54 15.64 -11.40
C ASN A 90 0.90 15.98 -9.94
N THR A 91 0.94 14.97 -9.09
CA THR A 91 0.92 15.13 -7.63
C THR A 91 2.27 14.77 -7.01
N ASP A 92 2.89 15.72 -6.29
CA ASP A 92 4.01 15.41 -5.39
C ASP A 92 3.46 14.67 -4.17
N CYS A 93 4.06 13.50 -3.88
CA CYS A 93 3.64 12.59 -2.84
C CYS A 93 4.56 12.66 -1.61
N LEU A 94 4.59 11.61 -0.76
CA LEU A 94 5.34 11.63 0.51
C LEU A 94 6.86 11.48 0.34
N GLY A 95 7.34 10.95 -0.80
CA GLY A 95 8.77 10.82 -1.09
C GLY A 95 9.52 9.80 -0.22
N ILE A 96 8.83 8.84 0.37
CA ILE A 96 9.44 7.75 1.16
C ILE A 96 10.24 6.83 0.23
N PHE A 97 9.61 6.40 -0.88
CA PHE A 97 10.26 5.60 -1.93
C PHE A 97 10.71 6.50 -3.09
N ASP A 98 11.96 6.34 -3.53
CA ASP A 98 12.53 7.12 -4.65
C ASP A 98 12.11 6.54 -6.02
N THR A 99 10.81 6.49 -6.24
CA THR A 99 10.21 6.03 -7.50
C THR A 99 8.98 6.87 -7.85
N GLU A 100 8.58 6.80 -9.13
CA GLU A 100 7.44 7.51 -9.68
C GLU A 100 6.27 6.56 -9.94
N VAL A 101 5.06 7.08 -9.76
CA VAL A 101 3.81 6.41 -10.10
C VAL A 101 3.36 6.89 -11.48
N LYS A 102 3.20 5.94 -12.42
CA LYS A 102 2.90 6.20 -13.83
C LYS A 102 1.54 5.63 -14.22
N LEU A 103 0.90 6.24 -15.21
CA LEU A 103 -0.32 5.73 -15.80
C LEU A 103 -0.01 4.55 -16.74
N PHE A 104 -0.77 3.47 -16.65
CA PHE A 104 -0.74 2.43 -17.67
C PHE A 104 -1.23 2.96 -19.01
N SER A 105 -0.52 2.62 -20.08
CA SER A 105 -0.90 2.93 -21.44
C SER A 105 -0.77 1.68 -22.31
N SER A 106 -1.89 1.25 -22.91
CA SER A 106 -1.92 0.10 -23.82
C SER A 106 -3.09 0.24 -24.81
N ALA A 107 -2.86 -0.21 -26.05
CA ALA A 107 -3.93 -0.37 -27.03
C ALA A 107 -4.62 -1.75 -26.94
N GLU A 108 -4.00 -2.72 -26.27
CA GLU A 108 -4.44 -4.12 -26.25
C GLU A 108 -5.10 -4.53 -24.93
N LEU A 109 -4.55 -4.05 -23.81
CA LEU A 109 -5.03 -4.38 -22.47
C LEU A 109 -5.84 -3.26 -21.85
N LYS A 110 -6.87 -3.63 -21.09
CA LYS A 110 -7.74 -2.64 -20.43
C LYS A 110 -7.03 -1.93 -19.27
N VAL A 111 -7.27 -0.63 -19.16
CA VAL A 111 -6.93 0.18 -18.00
C VAL A 111 -8.24 0.73 -17.41
N PRO A 112 -8.48 0.54 -16.11
CA PRO A 112 -7.62 -0.04 -15.07
C PRO A 112 -7.40 -1.56 -15.17
N GLN A 113 -6.27 -2.05 -14.62
CA GLN A 113 -6.11 -3.45 -14.29
C GLN A 113 -7.08 -3.79 -13.16
N ILE A 114 -7.97 -4.76 -13.38
CA ILE A 114 -8.94 -5.24 -12.38
C ILE A 114 -8.93 -6.76 -12.37
N GLY A 115 -8.65 -7.37 -11.23
CA GLY A 115 -8.70 -8.80 -11.05
C GLY A 115 -7.48 -9.38 -10.34
N TRP A 116 -7.31 -10.68 -10.50
CA TRP A 116 -6.21 -11.42 -9.87
C TRP A 116 -4.98 -11.41 -10.78
N ASN A 117 -3.82 -11.14 -10.18
CA ASN A 117 -2.54 -11.20 -10.86
C ASN A 117 -1.49 -11.80 -9.92
N ASN A 118 -0.51 -12.50 -10.49
CA ASN A 118 0.56 -13.11 -9.72
C ASN A 118 1.65 -12.09 -9.39
N ILE A 119 2.25 -12.27 -8.22
CA ILE A 119 3.43 -11.51 -7.77
C ILE A 119 4.61 -12.46 -7.61
N TYR A 120 5.82 -11.97 -7.82
CA TYR A 120 7.05 -12.78 -7.81
C TYR A 120 8.26 -11.97 -7.35
N GLY A 121 9.42 -12.66 -7.17
CA GLY A 121 10.70 -12.02 -6.85
C GLY A 121 10.77 -11.46 -5.43
N TYR A 122 10.29 -12.23 -4.45
CA TYR A 122 10.17 -11.83 -3.05
C TYR A 122 11.51 -11.55 -2.39
N LYS A 123 11.63 -10.37 -1.76
CA LYS A 123 12.84 -9.92 -1.04
C LYS A 123 12.50 -9.33 0.34
N SER A 124 11.33 -9.66 0.91
CA SER A 124 10.86 -9.08 2.17
C SER A 124 10.23 -10.15 3.05
N ALA A 125 10.33 -9.97 4.36
CA ALA A 125 9.65 -10.82 5.35
C ALA A 125 8.11 -10.80 5.20
N LEU A 126 7.54 -9.79 4.55
CA LEU A 126 6.10 -9.77 4.20
C LEU A 126 5.65 -11.01 3.42
N PHE A 127 6.56 -11.63 2.66
CA PHE A 127 6.24 -12.76 1.76
C PHE A 127 6.59 -14.12 2.36
N ASN A 128 6.99 -14.19 3.63
CA ASN A 128 7.28 -15.45 4.29
C ASN A 128 6.07 -16.39 4.20
N GLN A 129 6.34 -17.67 3.88
CA GLN A 129 5.33 -18.73 3.72
C GLN A 129 4.35 -18.54 2.54
N LEU A 130 4.55 -17.56 1.66
CA LEU A 130 3.82 -17.49 0.41
C LEU A 130 4.41 -18.45 -0.63
N PRO A 131 3.57 -19.09 -1.45
CA PRO A 131 4.06 -19.82 -2.62
C PRO A 131 4.69 -18.83 -3.62
N GLU A 132 5.67 -19.30 -4.40
CA GLU A 132 6.12 -18.54 -5.56
C GLU A 132 4.94 -18.19 -6.47
N GLN A 133 4.94 -16.96 -7.01
CA GLN A 133 3.87 -16.48 -7.87
C GLN A 133 2.45 -16.53 -7.22
N ALA A 134 2.34 -16.15 -5.97
CA ALA A 134 1.04 -16.02 -5.31
C ALA A 134 0.14 -15.01 -6.05
N PHE A 135 -1.14 -15.37 -6.21
CA PHE A 135 -2.13 -14.48 -6.81
C PHE A 135 -2.68 -13.50 -5.79
N MET A 136 -2.73 -12.23 -6.18
CA MET A 136 -3.25 -11.11 -5.41
C MET A 136 -4.30 -10.34 -6.20
N TYR A 137 -5.30 -9.82 -5.51
CA TYR A 137 -6.35 -8.99 -6.14
C TYR A 137 -5.86 -7.55 -6.32
N THR A 138 -6.04 -7.02 -7.52
CA THR A 138 -5.62 -5.67 -7.92
C THR A 138 -6.79 -4.89 -8.55
N VAL A 139 -6.79 -3.58 -8.34
CA VAL A 139 -7.66 -2.63 -9.04
C VAL A 139 -6.97 -1.27 -9.09
N HIS A 140 -6.29 -0.96 -10.20
CA HIS A 140 -5.56 0.30 -10.34
C HIS A 140 -5.25 0.65 -11.81
N SER A 141 -5.18 1.95 -12.09
CA SER A 141 -4.75 2.51 -13.39
C SER A 141 -3.31 2.96 -13.39
N TYR A 142 -2.75 3.20 -12.20
CA TYR A 142 -1.39 3.71 -12.01
C TYR A 142 -0.56 2.68 -11.28
N TYR A 143 0.74 2.67 -11.52
CA TYR A 143 1.70 1.71 -10.97
C TYR A 143 3.00 2.41 -10.56
N ALA A 144 3.64 1.93 -9.50
CA ALA A 144 5.00 2.36 -9.13
C ALA A 144 6.03 1.67 -10.03
N ALA A 145 6.91 2.45 -10.66
CA ALA A 145 7.99 1.92 -11.48
C ALA A 145 8.95 1.05 -10.65
N LEU A 146 9.65 0.11 -11.30
CA LEU A 146 10.70 -0.67 -10.65
C LEU A 146 11.82 0.25 -10.14
N CYS A 147 12.29 0.00 -8.92
CA CYS A 147 13.37 0.74 -8.26
C CYS A 147 14.16 -0.16 -7.31
N ASN A 148 15.16 0.41 -6.62
CA ASN A 148 15.99 -0.34 -5.67
C ASN A 148 15.19 -0.86 -4.47
N GLU A 149 14.12 -0.20 -4.09
CA GLU A 149 13.23 -0.57 -2.99
C GLU A 149 12.17 -1.61 -3.38
N THR A 150 12.17 -2.08 -4.66
CA THR A 150 11.23 -3.12 -5.11
C THR A 150 11.53 -4.46 -4.44
N VAL A 151 10.57 -4.98 -3.68
CA VAL A 151 10.69 -6.24 -2.95
C VAL A 151 9.76 -7.35 -3.45
N ALA A 152 8.86 -7.03 -4.36
CA ALA A 152 8.11 -7.97 -5.20
C ALA A 152 7.69 -7.27 -6.49
N SER A 153 7.64 -8.02 -7.59
CA SER A 153 7.25 -7.55 -8.91
C SER A 153 6.01 -8.25 -9.42
N THR A 154 5.36 -7.68 -10.41
CA THR A 154 4.27 -8.26 -11.18
C THR A 154 4.29 -7.69 -12.59
N ASP A 155 3.63 -8.37 -13.53
CA ASP A 155 3.56 -7.96 -14.93
C ASP A 155 2.12 -7.63 -15.32
N TYR A 156 1.91 -6.44 -15.83
CA TYR A 156 0.70 -6.04 -16.55
C TYR A 156 1.06 -4.91 -17.52
N ILE A 157 0.94 -5.17 -18.82
CA ILE A 157 1.44 -4.26 -19.87
C ILE A 157 2.98 -4.17 -19.84
N LEU A 158 3.56 -4.00 -18.65
CA LEU A 158 5.00 -3.98 -18.38
C LEU A 158 5.27 -4.47 -16.95
N PRO A 159 6.52 -4.85 -16.60
CA PRO A 159 6.90 -5.15 -15.24
C PRO A 159 6.87 -3.89 -14.35
N PHE A 160 6.35 -4.01 -13.12
CA PHE A 160 6.30 -2.93 -12.15
C PHE A 160 6.39 -3.43 -10.69
N SER A 161 6.52 -2.52 -9.75
CA SER A 161 6.63 -2.82 -8.32
C SER A 161 5.28 -3.26 -7.76
N ALA A 162 5.12 -4.56 -7.47
CA ALA A 162 3.99 -5.08 -6.72
C ALA A 162 4.08 -4.72 -5.24
N ALA A 163 5.31 -4.59 -4.73
CA ALA A 163 5.58 -4.15 -3.36
C ALA A 163 6.92 -3.43 -3.25
N LEU A 164 6.98 -2.50 -2.31
CA LEU A 164 8.14 -1.68 -1.96
C LEU A 164 8.46 -1.82 -0.48
N GLN A 165 9.75 -1.72 -0.12
CA GLN A 165 10.22 -1.67 1.26
C GLN A 165 11.43 -0.76 1.40
N LYS A 166 11.41 0.11 2.41
CA LYS A 166 12.53 0.92 2.82
C LYS A 166 12.43 1.20 4.32
N ASP A 167 13.46 0.86 5.07
CA ASP A 167 13.49 0.99 6.52
C ASP A 167 12.26 0.32 7.19
N ASN A 168 11.47 1.08 7.93
CA ASN A 168 10.22 0.65 8.58
C ASN A 168 8.98 0.77 7.67
N PHE A 169 9.14 1.22 6.42
CA PHE A 169 8.04 1.40 5.48
C PHE A 169 7.92 0.22 4.52
N TYR A 170 6.75 -0.36 4.48
CA TYR A 170 6.32 -1.43 3.60
C TYR A 170 5.14 -0.95 2.78
N ALA A 171 5.03 -1.37 1.54
CA ALA A 171 3.88 -1.01 0.72
C ALA A 171 3.58 -2.08 -0.33
N VAL A 172 2.29 -2.28 -0.63
CA VAL A 172 1.80 -3.24 -1.60
C VAL A 172 0.80 -2.59 -2.54
N GLN A 173 0.90 -2.86 -3.86
CA GLN A 173 -0.03 -2.33 -4.86
C GLN A 173 -1.37 -3.07 -4.87
N PHE A 174 -1.35 -4.35 -4.55
CA PHE A 174 -2.53 -5.18 -4.44
C PHE A 174 -3.29 -4.94 -3.13
N HIS A 175 -4.48 -5.52 -3.03
CA HIS A 175 -5.33 -5.45 -1.85
C HIS A 175 -5.23 -6.74 -1.02
N PRO A 176 -4.38 -6.84 0.01
CA PRO A 176 -4.26 -8.04 0.82
C PRO A 176 -5.59 -8.38 1.50
N GLU A 177 -6.39 -7.39 1.90
CA GLU A 177 -7.70 -7.57 2.52
C GLU A 177 -8.74 -8.22 1.59
N LYS A 178 -8.45 -8.30 0.27
CA LYS A 178 -9.28 -8.93 -0.77
C LYS A 178 -8.61 -10.12 -1.44
N SER A 179 -7.42 -10.53 -0.99
CA SER A 179 -6.59 -11.54 -1.66
C SER A 179 -6.66 -12.93 -0.98
N GLY A 180 -7.73 -13.23 -0.26
CA GLY A 180 -7.96 -14.54 0.36
C GLY A 180 -6.82 -14.94 1.30
N THR A 181 -6.47 -16.22 1.33
CA THR A 181 -5.44 -16.76 2.23
C THR A 181 -4.06 -16.15 2.00
N ALA A 182 -3.68 -15.88 0.74
CA ALA A 182 -2.40 -15.23 0.45
C ALA A 182 -2.34 -13.81 1.02
N GLY A 183 -3.42 -13.04 0.89
CA GLY A 183 -3.52 -11.72 1.49
C GLY A 183 -3.53 -11.74 3.02
N GLU A 184 -4.21 -12.71 3.63
CA GLU A 184 -4.16 -12.90 5.09
C GLU A 184 -2.75 -13.23 5.58
N THR A 185 -1.97 -14.01 4.82
CA THR A 185 -0.56 -14.29 5.11
C THR A 185 0.27 -13.01 5.11
N ILE A 186 0.09 -12.12 4.12
CA ILE A 186 0.75 -10.80 4.10
C ILE A 186 0.41 -9.99 5.36
N LEU A 187 -0.86 -9.89 5.73
CA LEU A 187 -1.28 -9.14 6.92
C LEU A 187 -0.71 -9.76 8.21
N LYS A 188 -0.72 -11.09 8.35
CA LYS A 188 -0.11 -11.80 9.48
C LYS A 188 1.39 -11.54 9.57
N ASN A 189 2.10 -11.63 8.44
CA ASN A 189 3.54 -11.36 8.41
C ASN A 189 3.83 -9.91 8.80
N PHE A 190 3.06 -8.93 8.31
CA PHE A 190 3.19 -7.53 8.72
C PHE A 190 2.99 -7.34 10.23
N ILE A 191 2.02 -8.03 10.83
CA ILE A 191 1.76 -7.96 12.27
C ILE A 191 2.93 -8.54 13.09
N GLN A 192 3.66 -9.49 12.54
CA GLN A 192 4.79 -10.15 13.21
C GLN A 192 6.14 -9.41 13.06
N LEU A 193 6.23 -8.41 12.18
CA LEU A 193 7.41 -7.54 12.09
C LEU A 193 7.58 -6.73 13.38
#